data_6cd74b56df4fcee55a209ea35426ea32
#
_entry.id   6cd74b56df4fcee55a209ea35426ea32
#
_cell.length_a   1.000
_cell.length_b   1.000
_cell.length_c   1.000
_cell.angle_alpha   90.00
_cell.angle_beta   90.00
_cell.angle_gamma   90.00
#
_symmetry.space_group_name_H-M   'P 1'
#
loop_
_entity.id
_entity.type
_entity.pdbx_description
1 polymer ?
#
loop_
_entity_poly.entity_id
_entity_poly.type
_entity_poly.pdbx_seq_one_letter_code
_entity_poly.pdbx_strand_id
1 'polypeptide(L)' 'MADKNKRFVKVYEEGGMMSTFAVYVDKATGVNYVIHHGGDSESMSPLLDPSGRPIVTPLFDEK' A
#
# COMPACT_ATOMS: atom_id res chain seq x y z
N MET A 1 13.49 -3.94 12.66
CA MET A 1 13.28 -3.04 13.60
C MET A 1 11.98 -2.33 13.51
N ALA A 2 11.36 -2.31 14.57
CA ALA A 2 10.12 -1.64 14.58
C ALA A 2 10.38 -0.21 14.41
N ASP A 3 9.58 0.38 13.64
CA ASP A 3 9.89 1.68 13.30
C ASP A 3 8.67 2.50 13.37
N LYS A 4 8.46 3.15 14.47
CA LYS A 4 7.29 3.95 14.61
C LYS A 4 7.29 5.11 13.66
N ASN A 5 8.40 5.38 13.02
CA ASN A 5 8.42 6.47 12.07
C ASN A 5 8.26 6.00 10.65
N LYS A 6 7.83 4.77 10.46
CA LYS A 6 7.61 4.29 9.12
C LYS A 6 6.61 5.15 8.41
N ARG A 7 6.91 5.48 7.18
CA ARG A 7 6.00 6.25 6.38
C ARG A 7 4.94 5.38 5.72
N PHE A 8 5.30 4.16 5.35
CA PHE A 8 4.39 3.27 4.64
C PHE A 8 3.95 2.15 5.54
N VAL A 9 2.65 1.93 5.60
CA VAL A 9 2.08 0.91 6.45
C VAL A 9 1.30 -0.06 5.59
N LYS A 10 1.59 -1.34 5.72
CA LYS A 10 0.85 -2.35 4.96
C LYS A 10 -0.51 -2.56 5.64
N VAL A 11 -1.57 -2.35 4.88
CA VAL A 11 -2.92 -2.47 5.43
C VAL A 11 -3.67 -3.64 4.84
N TYR A 12 -3.15 -4.27 3.81
CA TYR A 12 -3.83 -5.39 3.18
C TYR A 12 -2.83 -6.21 2.40
N GLU A 13 -3.06 -7.50 2.36
CA GLU A 13 -2.19 -8.36 1.59
C GLU A 13 -2.96 -9.59 1.17
N GLU A 14 -2.83 -9.98 -0.06
CA GLU A 14 -3.37 -11.24 -0.50
C GLU A 14 -2.42 -11.83 -1.51
N GLY A 15 -2.38 -13.15 -1.60
CA GLY A 15 -1.48 -13.72 -2.55
C GLY A 15 -1.62 -15.21 -2.64
N GLY A 16 -1.02 -15.76 -3.68
CA GLY A 16 -0.96 -17.17 -3.88
C GLY A 16 0.48 -17.60 -3.90
N MET A 17 0.72 -18.71 -4.55
CA MET A 17 2.05 -19.27 -4.57
C MET A 17 3.00 -18.46 -5.40
N MET A 18 2.52 -17.83 -6.45
CA MET A 18 3.40 -17.21 -7.41
C MET A 18 3.36 -15.70 -7.36
N SER A 19 2.40 -15.12 -6.73
CA SER A 19 2.33 -13.66 -6.72
C SER A 19 1.57 -13.18 -5.50
N THR A 20 1.86 -11.96 -5.13
CA THR A 20 1.27 -11.34 -3.96
C THR A 20 0.90 -9.91 -4.30
N PHE A 21 -0.25 -9.48 -3.82
CA PHE A 21 -0.64 -8.08 -3.88
C PHE A 21 -0.71 -7.54 -2.47
N ALA A 22 -0.17 -6.37 -2.27
CA ALA A 22 -0.21 -5.74 -0.97
C ALA A 22 -0.59 -4.28 -1.15
N VAL A 23 -1.31 -3.74 -0.19
CA VAL A 23 -1.67 -2.33 -0.21
C VAL A 23 -0.99 -1.64 0.95
N TYR A 24 -0.30 -0.58 0.64
CA TYR A 24 0.39 0.23 1.64
C TYR A 24 -0.19 1.63 1.64
N VAL A 25 -0.24 2.24 2.78
CA VAL A 25 -0.69 3.62 2.93
C VAL A 25 0.51 4.49 3.26
N ASP A 26 0.62 5.58 2.52
CA ASP A 26 1.64 6.59 2.81
C ASP A 26 1.08 7.47 3.92
N LYS A 27 1.63 7.37 5.11
CA LYS A 27 1.09 8.10 6.25
C LYS A 27 1.25 9.59 6.11
N ALA A 28 2.15 10.02 5.26
CA ALA A 28 2.34 11.46 5.09
C ALA A 28 1.26 12.08 4.25
N THR A 29 0.68 11.33 3.32
CA THR A 29 -0.32 11.88 2.43
C THR A 29 -1.64 11.15 2.49
N GLY A 30 -1.65 9.93 2.99
CA GLY A 30 -2.86 9.13 3.00
C GLY A 30 -3.09 8.36 1.72
N VAL A 31 -2.21 8.51 0.74
CA VAL A 31 -2.42 7.85 -0.54
C VAL A 31 -2.12 6.36 -0.40
N ASN A 32 -3.00 5.55 -0.96
CA ASN A 32 -2.82 4.11 -0.96
C ASN A 32 -2.08 3.68 -2.21
N TYR A 33 -1.20 2.70 -2.05
CA TYR A 33 -0.45 2.14 -3.17
C TYR A 33 -0.64 0.65 -3.17
N VAL A 34 -0.72 0.08 -4.37
CA VAL A 34 -0.78 -1.37 -4.49
C VAL A 34 0.56 -1.83 -5.05
N ILE A 35 1.12 -2.85 -4.43
CA ILE A 35 2.38 -3.42 -4.85
C ILE A 35 2.10 -4.85 -5.28
N HIS A 36 2.51 -5.17 -6.49
CA HIS A 36 2.38 -6.53 -7.01
C HIS A 36 3.78 -7.13 -7.06
N HIS A 37 3.92 -8.24 -6.37
CA HIS A 37 5.19 -8.92 -6.30
C HIS A 37 4.98 -10.30 -6.89
N GLY A 38 5.60 -10.57 -8.00
CA GLY A 38 5.38 -11.85 -8.64
C GLY A 38 6.64 -12.31 -9.34
N GLY A 39 7.02 -13.56 -9.07
CA GLY A 39 8.21 -14.11 -9.68
C GLY A 39 9.41 -13.26 -9.34
N ASP A 40 10.09 -12.79 -10.35
CA ASP A 40 11.22 -11.93 -10.10
C ASP A 40 10.94 -10.50 -10.49
N SER A 41 9.70 -10.09 -10.48
CA SER A 41 9.39 -8.70 -10.79
C SER A 41 8.46 -8.14 -9.73
N GLU A 42 8.51 -6.84 -9.61
CA GLU A 42 7.70 -6.10 -8.66
C GLU A 42 7.23 -4.83 -9.32
N SER A 43 6.04 -4.41 -9.02
CA SER A 43 5.56 -3.14 -9.50
C SER A 43 4.73 -2.48 -8.42
N MET A 44 4.64 -1.16 -8.49
CA MET A 44 3.94 -0.38 -7.51
C MET A 44 3.24 0.76 -8.22
N SER A 45 2.01 0.99 -7.85
CA SER A 45 1.28 2.09 -8.44
C SER A 45 0.23 2.58 -7.45
N PRO A 46 -0.25 3.81 -7.63
CA PRO A 46 -1.33 4.29 -6.78
C PRO A 46 -2.58 3.46 -6.98
N LEU A 47 -3.29 3.22 -5.90
CA LEU A 47 -4.56 2.52 -5.97
C LEU A 47 -5.64 3.53 -6.29
N LEU A 48 -6.38 3.31 -7.36
CA LEU A 48 -7.32 4.30 -7.84
C LEU A 48 -8.75 3.90 -7.51
N ASP A 49 -9.58 4.91 -7.31
CA ASP A 49 -10.99 4.65 -7.11
C ASP A 49 -11.69 4.57 -8.47
N PRO A 50 -12.99 4.28 -8.51
CA PRO A 50 -13.67 4.11 -9.79
C PRO A 50 -13.64 5.33 -10.68
N SER A 51 -13.41 6.51 -10.13
CA SER A 51 -13.34 7.69 -10.98
C SER A 51 -11.92 8.01 -11.41
N GLY A 52 -10.97 7.15 -11.08
CA GLY A 52 -9.60 7.34 -11.55
C GLY A 52 -8.75 8.19 -10.66
N ARG A 53 -9.18 8.46 -9.46
CA ARG A 53 -8.40 9.25 -8.52
C ARG A 53 -7.76 8.35 -7.51
N PRO A 54 -6.60 8.72 -6.99
CA PRO A 54 -5.97 7.91 -5.96
C PRO A 54 -6.87 7.81 -4.73
N ILE A 55 -6.92 6.64 -4.15
CA ILE A 55 -7.67 6.45 -2.93
C ILE A 55 -6.85 7.01 -1.79
N VAL A 56 -7.45 7.91 -1.02
CA VAL A 56 -6.77 8.55 0.07
C VAL A 56 -7.44 8.16 1.36
N THR A 57 -6.69 7.59 2.26
CA THR A 57 -7.18 7.21 3.56
C THR A 57 -6.97 8.38 4.50
N PRO A 58 -7.97 8.73 5.32
CA PRO A 58 -7.73 9.77 6.31
C PRO A 58 -6.52 9.39 7.15
N LEU A 59 -5.71 10.35 7.46
CA LEU A 59 -4.48 10.06 8.15
C LEU A 59 -4.75 9.41 9.48
N PHE A 60 -3.91 8.46 9.82
CA PHE A 60 -4.04 7.80 11.08
C PHE A 60 -3.68 8.72 12.19
N ASP A 61 -4.40 8.56 13.26
CA ASP A 61 -4.01 9.24 14.44
C ASP A 61 -3.24 8.25 15.26
N GLU A 62 -2.00 8.18 15.02
CA GLU A 62 -1.19 7.17 15.67
C GLU A 62 -0.95 7.54 17.08
N LYS A 63 -1.45 6.82 17.95
CA LYS A 63 -1.24 7.16 19.36
C LYS A 63 -0.30 6.25 20.02
#